data_7a14090d31cdcfa8355c53d8b0d33b20
#
_entry.id   7a14090d31cdcfa8355c53d8b0d33b20
#
_cell.length_a   1.000
_cell.length_b   1.000
_cell.length_c   1.000
_cell.angle_alpha   90.00
_cell.angle_beta   90.00
_cell.angle_gamma   90.00
#
_symmetry.space_group_name_H-M   'P 1'
#
loop_
_entity.id
_entity.type
_entity.pdbx_description
1 polymer ?
#
loop_
_entity_poly.entity_id
_entity_poly.type
_entity_poly.pdbx_seq_one_letter_code
_entity_poly.pdbx_strand_id
1 'polypeptide(L)' 'MSETVVCNMKEAYKCKHSVRFNPINDSDKEVCTGFYLPNVSYEKLGEPDTIVIGVTAND' A
#
# COMPACT_ATOMS: atom_id res chain seq x y z
N MET A 1 -14.91 17.34 -9.01
CA MET A 1 -14.82 16.81 -7.65
C MET A 1 -13.89 15.62 -7.61
N SER A 2 -13.01 15.62 -6.63
CA SER A 2 -12.10 14.50 -6.49
C SER A 2 -12.65 13.47 -5.52
N GLU A 3 -12.52 12.22 -5.89
CA GLU A 3 -12.87 11.12 -5.01
C GLU A 3 -11.59 10.42 -4.61
N THR A 4 -11.57 9.88 -3.41
CA THR A 4 -10.45 9.09 -2.94
C THR A 4 -10.86 7.63 -2.98
N VAL A 5 -10.03 6.81 -3.62
CA VAL A 5 -10.20 5.36 -3.58
C VAL A 5 -9.15 4.80 -2.63
N VAL A 6 -9.52 3.82 -1.85
CA VAL A 6 -8.61 3.24 -0.86
C VAL A 6 -8.33 1.78 -1.17
N CYS A 7 -7.13 1.36 -0.81
CA CYS A 7 -6.69 -0.01 -1.02
C CYS A 7 -6.08 -0.52 0.28
N ASN A 8 -6.64 -1.59 0.82
CA ASN A 8 -6.07 -2.24 1.99
C ASN A 8 -5.07 -3.28 1.51
N MET A 9 -3.88 -3.25 2.05
CA MET A 9 -2.80 -4.11 1.60
C MET A 9 -2.13 -4.81 2.77
N LYS A 10 -1.57 -5.97 2.48
CA LYS A 10 -0.91 -6.81 3.47
C LYS A 10 0.53 -7.06 3.01
N GLU A 11 1.44 -7.15 3.95
CA GLU A 11 2.84 -7.45 3.66
C GLU A 11 2.94 -8.80 2.95
N ALA A 12 3.64 -8.82 1.83
CA ALA A 12 3.87 -10.04 1.05
C ALA A 12 5.27 -10.58 1.32
N TYR A 13 6.29 -9.74 1.13
CA TYR A 13 7.66 -10.12 1.39
C TYR A 13 8.53 -8.87 1.53
N LYS A 14 9.69 -9.04 2.14
CA LYS A 14 10.65 -7.95 2.31
C LYS A 14 11.71 -8.02 1.22
N CYS A 15 12.02 -6.86 0.65
CA CYS A 15 13.09 -6.71 -0.33
C CYS A 15 14.28 -6.02 0.34
N LYS A 16 15.35 -5.86 -0.41
CA LYS A 16 16.59 -5.27 0.14
C LYS A 16 16.38 -3.83 0.62
N HIS A 17 15.64 -3.03 -0.14
CA HIS A 17 15.44 -1.61 0.17
C HIS A 17 13.98 -1.23 0.40
N SER A 18 13.08 -2.20 0.32
CA SER A 18 11.65 -1.92 0.43
C SER A 18 10.90 -3.16 0.91
N VAL A 19 9.60 -2.96 1.16
CA VAL A 19 8.71 -4.06 1.55
C VAL A 19 7.58 -4.11 0.55
N ARG A 20 7.31 -5.29 -0.01
CA ARG A 20 6.22 -5.48 -0.96
C ARG A 20 4.93 -5.71 -0.21
N PHE A 21 3.88 -4.98 -0.61
CA PHE A 21 2.53 -5.16 -0.10
C PHE A 21 1.61 -5.57 -1.24
N ASN A 22 0.72 -6.51 -0.97
CA ASN A 22 -0.27 -6.97 -1.94
C ASN A 22 -1.67 -6.63 -1.43
N PRO A 23 -2.62 -6.37 -2.36
CA PRO A 23 -4.00 -6.09 -1.96
C PRO A 23 -4.61 -7.30 -1.27
N ILE A 24 -5.48 -7.05 -0.28
CA ILE A 24 -6.09 -8.10 0.52
C ILE A 24 -7.33 -8.68 -0.17
N ASN A 25 -8.20 -7.80 -0.66
CA ASN A 25 -9.48 -8.19 -1.25
C ASN A 25 -9.51 -7.93 -2.76
N ASP A 26 -10.49 -8.54 -3.44
CA ASP A 26 -10.65 -8.30 -4.88
C ASP A 26 -10.95 -6.84 -5.19
N SER A 27 -11.73 -6.17 -4.33
CA SER A 27 -12.01 -4.75 -4.50
C SER A 27 -10.74 -3.90 -4.35
N ASP A 28 -9.82 -4.33 -3.52
CA ASP A 28 -8.54 -3.64 -3.34
C ASP A 28 -7.66 -3.79 -4.59
N LYS A 29 -7.75 -4.94 -5.26
CA LYS A 29 -6.99 -5.20 -6.49
C LYS A 29 -7.37 -4.24 -7.62
N GLU A 30 -8.60 -3.75 -7.60
CA GLU A 30 -9.08 -2.80 -8.59
C GLU A 30 -8.41 -1.44 -8.42
N VAL A 31 -7.95 -1.14 -7.22
CA VAL A 31 -7.27 0.12 -6.92
C VAL A 31 -5.78 0.01 -7.15
N CYS A 32 -5.17 -1.05 -6.65
CA CYS A 32 -3.73 -1.22 -6.75
C CYS A 32 -3.38 -2.71 -6.68
N THR A 33 -2.54 -3.17 -7.61
CA THR A 33 -2.17 -4.59 -7.68
C THR A 33 -0.94 -4.93 -6.85
N GLY A 34 -0.22 -3.91 -6.38
CA GLY A 34 0.94 -4.12 -5.52
C GLY A 34 1.61 -2.79 -5.23
N PHE A 35 2.36 -2.76 -4.16
CA PHE A 35 3.02 -1.53 -3.73
C PHE A 35 4.31 -1.84 -3.01
N TYR A 36 5.37 -1.10 -3.34
CA TYR A 36 6.66 -1.19 -2.68
C TYR A 36 6.84 0.01 -1.76
N LEU A 37 6.89 -0.25 -0.46
CA LEU A 37 7.11 0.79 0.53
C LEU A 37 8.59 0.82 0.91
N PRO A 38 9.28 1.95 0.74
CA PRO A 38 10.68 2.04 1.14
C PRO A 38 10.87 1.71 2.62
N ASN A 39 12.00 1.08 2.95
CA ASN A 39 12.27 0.67 4.33
C ASN A 39 12.19 1.83 5.33
N VAL A 40 12.62 3.01 4.93
CA VAL A 40 12.57 4.20 5.79
C VAL A 40 11.15 4.50 6.22
N SER A 41 10.22 4.49 5.27
CA SER A 41 8.80 4.74 5.56
C SER A 41 8.17 3.61 6.34
N TYR A 42 8.55 2.37 6.01
CA TYR A 42 8.07 1.19 6.70
C TYR A 42 8.42 1.25 8.19
N GLU A 43 9.66 1.64 8.50
CA GLU A 43 10.10 1.77 9.88
C GLU A 43 9.39 2.91 10.60
N LYS A 44 9.14 4.02 9.91
CA LYS A 44 8.42 5.16 10.48
C LYS A 44 6.99 4.80 10.86
N LEU A 45 6.39 3.86 10.14
CA LEU A 45 5.02 3.41 10.42
C LEU A 45 4.96 2.34 11.50
N GLY A 46 6.11 1.93 12.04
CA GLY A 46 6.16 0.92 13.08
C GLY A 46 6.16 -0.50 12.55
N GLU A 47 6.64 -0.68 11.33
CA GLU A 47 6.74 -1.99 10.66
C GLU A 47 5.42 -2.76 10.66
N PRO A 48 4.35 -2.16 10.11
CA PRO A 48 3.01 -2.77 10.14
C PRO A 48 2.90 -3.97 9.19
N ASP A 49 2.02 -4.92 9.55
CA ASP A 49 1.72 -6.06 8.69
C ASP A 49 0.73 -5.66 7.59
N THR A 50 -0.09 -4.65 7.86
CA THR A 50 -1.10 -4.17 6.91
C THR A 50 -1.01 -2.65 6.81
N ILE A 51 -1.32 -2.15 5.62
CA ILE A 51 -1.35 -0.70 5.38
C ILE A 51 -2.60 -0.37 4.57
N VAL A 52 -2.95 0.90 4.55
CA VAL A 52 -4.02 1.41 3.69
C VAL A 52 -3.44 2.51 2.80
N ILE A 53 -3.75 2.44 1.51
CA ILE A 53 -3.30 3.45 0.55
C ILE A 53 -4.52 4.20 0.02
N GLY A 54 -4.44 5.52 0.04
CA GLY A 54 -5.49 6.36 -0.55
C GLY A 54 -4.96 6.97 -1.84
N VAL A 55 -5.78 6.92 -2.89
CA VAL A 55 -5.43 7.50 -4.18
C VAL A 55 -6.47 8.55 -4.52
N THR A 56 -6.03 9.76 -4.74
CA THR A 56 -6.90 10.90 -5.08
C THR A 56 -6.31 11.60 -6.29
N ALA A 57 -7.18 11.99 -7.22
CA ALA A 57 -6.72 12.74 -8.39
C ALA A 57 -6.18 14.08 -7.94
N ASN A 58 -5.04 14.46 -8.48
CA ASN A 58 -4.40 15.73 -8.15
C ASN A 58 -4.53 16.67 -9.36
N ASP A 59 -5.72 17.21 -9.54
CA ASP A 59 -6.01 18.11 -10.66
C ASP A 59 -5.74 19.56 -10.34
#